data_b0d5d5fca8e174e404dee160e0fab4b6
#
_entry.id   b0d5d5fca8e174e404dee160e0fab4b6
#
_cell.length_a   1.000
_cell.length_b   1.000
_cell.length_c   1.000
_cell.angle_alpha   90.00
_cell.angle_beta   90.00
_cell.angle_gamma   90.00
#
_symmetry.space_group_name_H-M   'P 1'
#
loop_
_entity.id
_entity.type
_entity.pdbx_description
1 polymer ?
#
loop_
_entity_poly.entity_id
_entity_poly.type
_entity_poly.pdbx_seq_one_letter_code
_entity_poly.pdbx_strand_id
1 'polypeptide(L)'
;MQQRPFPSLHPSIESSGMPSNHAQFMGFFCAYTTLFLSIRLSQRSLSRRTTLFIYLLCISTTLIVCYSRVYLLYHTLFQVIVGITVGGLFGTVWFLVVHYALTPIFPRITDSCIGQFLMLQDFTHINNFVQFEYTVVRNHIRRIRPEVPM
;
A
#
# COMPACT_ATOMS: atom_id res chain seq x y z
N MET A 1 -3.38 -27.01 -14.56
CA MET A 1 -4.05 -25.69 -14.56
C MET A 1 -5.54 -25.93 -14.41
N GLN A 2 -6.18 -25.31 -13.40
CA GLN A 2 -7.59 -25.55 -13.12
C GLN A 2 -8.43 -24.56 -13.91
N GLN A 3 -9.31 -25.06 -14.75
CA GLN A 3 -10.22 -24.25 -15.57
C GLN A 3 -11.26 -23.53 -14.69
N ARG A 4 -11.79 -22.42 -15.18
CA ARG A 4 -12.92 -21.73 -14.56
C ARG A 4 -14.15 -22.63 -14.52
N PRO A 5 -15.02 -22.52 -13.49
CA PRO A 5 -16.19 -23.41 -13.36
C PRO A 5 -17.25 -23.23 -14.45
N PHE A 6 -17.22 -22.13 -15.23
CA PHE A 6 -18.12 -21.92 -16.37
C PHE A 6 -17.35 -21.65 -17.65
N PRO A 7 -17.75 -22.26 -18.78
CA PRO A 7 -17.22 -21.88 -20.09
C PRO A 7 -17.60 -20.41 -20.33
N SER A 8 -16.61 -19.59 -20.65
CA SER A 8 -16.87 -18.22 -21.08
C SER A 8 -17.72 -18.25 -22.35
N LEU A 9 -18.69 -17.34 -22.49
CA LEU A 9 -19.48 -17.14 -23.70
C LEU A 9 -18.64 -16.86 -24.97
N HIS A 10 -17.34 -16.65 -24.81
CA HIS A 10 -16.36 -16.52 -25.88
C HIS A 10 -15.36 -17.68 -25.85
N PRO A 11 -15.39 -18.58 -26.85
CA PRO A 11 -14.48 -19.75 -26.92
C PRO A 11 -12.99 -19.40 -27.08
N SER A 12 -12.65 -18.15 -27.31
CA SER A 12 -11.27 -17.70 -27.58
C SER A 12 -10.47 -17.28 -26.33
N ILE A 13 -11.06 -17.33 -25.13
CA ILE A 13 -10.35 -17.01 -23.88
C ILE A 13 -10.30 -18.26 -23.01
N GLU A 14 -9.54 -19.25 -23.42
CA GLU A 14 -9.00 -20.29 -22.55
C GLU A 14 -7.93 -19.69 -21.60
N SER A 15 -8.32 -18.73 -20.78
CA SER A 15 -7.43 -18.25 -19.73
C SER A 15 -7.53 -19.22 -18.55
N SER A 16 -6.43 -19.91 -18.26
CA SER A 16 -6.29 -20.68 -17.03
C SER A 16 -6.71 -19.79 -15.85
N GLY A 17 -7.74 -20.20 -15.11
CA GLY A 17 -8.35 -19.38 -14.06
C GLY A 17 -7.54 -19.31 -12.76
N MET A 18 -6.29 -19.79 -12.74
CA MET A 18 -5.47 -19.93 -11.55
C MET A 18 -4.12 -19.20 -11.67
N PRO A 19 -3.68 -18.44 -10.68
CA PRO A 19 -4.42 -17.99 -9.49
C PRO A 19 -5.43 -16.87 -9.80
N SER A 20 -6.35 -16.55 -8.88
CA SER A 20 -7.25 -15.41 -9.03
C SER A 20 -6.48 -14.09 -8.90
N ASN A 21 -6.38 -13.32 -9.99
CA ASN A 21 -5.64 -12.04 -10.00
C ASN A 21 -6.18 -11.04 -8.98
N HIS A 22 -7.49 -10.95 -8.79
CA HIS A 22 -8.09 -10.06 -7.81
C HIS A 22 -7.75 -10.47 -6.37
N ALA A 23 -7.80 -11.76 -6.07
CA ALA A 23 -7.42 -12.28 -4.77
C ALA A 23 -5.91 -12.07 -4.51
N GLN A 24 -5.07 -12.27 -5.53
CA GLN A 24 -3.64 -12.01 -5.46
C GLN A 24 -3.33 -10.54 -5.17
N PHE A 25 -3.98 -9.61 -5.88
CA PHE A 25 -3.82 -8.19 -5.64
C PHE A 25 -4.26 -7.80 -4.22
N MET A 26 -5.41 -8.30 -3.76
CA MET A 26 -5.90 -8.01 -2.40
C MET A 26 -5.01 -8.61 -1.32
N GLY A 27 -4.47 -9.80 -1.52
CA GLY A 27 -3.48 -10.41 -0.62
C GLY A 27 -2.20 -9.56 -0.53
N PHE A 28 -1.66 -9.14 -1.67
CA PHE A 28 -0.51 -8.23 -1.74
C PHE A 28 -0.79 -6.93 -0.99
N PHE A 29 -1.88 -6.26 -1.32
CA PHE A 29 -2.25 -4.97 -0.73
C PHE A 29 -2.44 -5.06 0.78
N CYS A 30 -3.14 -6.09 1.26
CA CYS A 30 -3.38 -6.30 2.69
C CYS A 30 -2.07 -6.54 3.44
N ALA A 31 -1.21 -7.44 2.94
CA ALA A 31 0.07 -7.76 3.58
C ALA A 31 1.01 -6.55 3.59
N TYR A 32 1.18 -5.89 2.44
CA TYR A 32 2.05 -4.71 2.33
C TYR A 32 1.59 -3.57 3.24
N THR A 33 0.29 -3.23 3.20
CA THR A 33 -0.27 -2.14 4.03
C THR A 33 -0.15 -2.45 5.51
N THR A 34 -0.42 -3.69 5.92
CA THR A 34 -0.31 -4.12 7.32
C THR A 34 1.13 -3.96 7.84
N LEU A 35 2.11 -4.43 7.08
CA LEU A 35 3.53 -4.30 7.44
C LEU A 35 3.99 -2.84 7.44
N PHE A 36 3.58 -2.07 6.45
CA PHE A 36 3.89 -0.65 6.36
C PHE A 36 3.36 0.13 7.56
N LEU A 37 2.10 -0.09 7.94
CA LEU A 37 1.50 0.54 9.11
C LEU A 37 2.18 0.10 10.41
N SER A 38 2.47 -1.21 10.55
CA SER A 38 3.07 -1.75 11.77
C SER A 38 4.51 -1.28 11.99
N ILE A 39 5.31 -1.23 10.94
CA ILE A 39 6.75 -1.01 11.04
C ILE A 39 7.11 0.46 10.79
N ARG A 40 6.48 1.09 9.79
CA ARG A 40 6.83 2.45 9.38
C ARG A 40 6.01 3.54 10.09
N LEU A 41 4.72 3.34 10.22
CA LEU A 41 3.81 4.39 10.68
C LEU A 41 3.46 4.27 12.18
N SER A 42 3.44 3.07 12.76
CA SER A 42 3.01 2.85 14.14
C SER A 42 3.85 3.61 15.17
N GLN A 43 5.12 3.86 14.87
CA GLN A 43 6.01 4.57 15.78
C GLN A 43 5.96 6.10 15.63
N ARG A 44 5.28 6.66 14.63
CA ARG A 44 5.58 8.04 14.20
C ARG A 44 4.41 9.02 14.14
N SER A 45 3.16 8.62 13.87
CA SER A 45 2.14 9.63 13.55
C SER A 45 0.69 9.26 13.78
N LEU A 46 0.32 7.98 13.78
CA LEU A 46 -1.08 7.57 13.85
C LEU A 46 -1.50 7.16 15.25
N SER A 47 -2.73 7.54 15.63
CA SER A 47 -3.32 7.01 16.85
C SER A 47 -3.57 5.50 16.71
N ARG A 48 -3.49 4.76 17.83
CA ARG A 48 -3.78 3.31 17.86
C ARG A 48 -5.17 2.98 17.28
N ARG A 49 -6.15 3.86 17.52
CA ARG A 49 -7.52 3.69 17.00
C ARG A 49 -7.55 3.80 15.46
N THR A 50 -6.85 4.79 14.89
CA THR A 50 -6.75 4.98 13.44
C THR A 50 -6.06 3.80 12.77
N THR A 51 -4.97 3.31 13.36
CA THR A 51 -4.25 2.14 12.85
C THR A 51 -5.14 0.89 12.84
N LEU A 52 -5.85 0.64 13.94
CA LEU A 52 -6.80 -0.47 14.03
C LEU A 52 -7.93 -0.35 13.00
N PHE A 53 -8.47 0.86 12.82
CA PHE A 53 -9.51 1.10 11.81
C PHE A 53 -9.02 0.78 10.40
N ILE A 54 -7.79 1.18 10.04
CA ILE A 54 -7.22 0.88 8.71
C ILE A 54 -7.01 -0.63 8.55
N TYR A 55 -6.54 -1.35 9.58
CA TYR A 55 -6.42 -2.82 9.51
C TYR A 55 -7.77 -3.48 9.24
N LEU A 56 -8.80 -3.10 9.99
CA LEU A 56 -10.14 -3.63 9.81
C LEU A 56 -10.68 -3.33 8.41
N LEU A 57 -10.44 -2.14 7.90
CA LEU A 57 -10.82 -1.75 6.53
C LEU A 57 -10.12 -2.59 5.47
N CYS A 58 -8.80 -2.79 5.59
CA CYS A 58 -8.03 -3.63 4.65
C CYS A 58 -8.50 -5.09 4.66
N ILE A 59 -8.73 -5.65 5.85
CA ILE A 59 -9.21 -7.04 5.98
C ILE A 59 -10.63 -7.16 5.41
N SER A 60 -11.53 -6.23 5.75
CA SER A 60 -12.92 -6.25 5.29
C SER A 60 -13.01 -6.14 3.76
N THR A 61 -12.26 -5.22 3.15
CA THR A 61 -12.23 -5.07 1.68
C THR A 61 -11.67 -6.32 1.00
N THR A 62 -10.62 -6.92 1.55
CA THR A 62 -10.05 -8.17 1.04
C THR A 62 -11.09 -9.29 1.08
N LEU A 63 -11.78 -9.47 2.20
CA LEU A 63 -12.82 -10.50 2.36
C LEU A 63 -13.99 -10.27 1.39
N ILE A 64 -14.48 -9.03 1.25
CA ILE A 64 -15.57 -8.69 0.34
C ILE A 64 -15.19 -8.99 -1.11
N VAL A 65 -14.00 -8.58 -1.55
CA VAL A 65 -13.54 -8.85 -2.91
C VAL A 65 -13.40 -10.36 -3.14
N CYS A 66 -12.76 -11.08 -2.24
CA CYS A 66 -12.60 -12.54 -2.36
C CYS A 66 -13.93 -13.29 -2.37
N TYR A 67 -14.85 -12.90 -1.49
CA TYR A 67 -16.21 -13.43 -1.47
C TYR A 67 -16.93 -13.20 -2.80
N SER A 68 -16.84 -11.97 -3.34
CA SER A 68 -17.47 -11.65 -4.62
C SER A 68 -16.99 -12.53 -5.79
N ARG A 69 -15.70 -12.94 -5.78
CA ARG A 69 -15.15 -13.82 -6.84
C ARG A 69 -15.73 -15.23 -6.79
N VAL A 70 -15.97 -15.73 -5.58
CA VAL A 70 -16.62 -17.03 -5.37
C VAL A 70 -18.11 -16.95 -5.62
N TYR A 71 -18.78 -15.94 -5.08
CA TYR A 71 -20.24 -15.74 -5.22
C TYR A 71 -20.66 -15.57 -6.68
N LEU A 72 -19.92 -14.79 -7.46
CA LEU A 72 -20.17 -14.59 -8.89
C LEU A 72 -19.67 -15.75 -9.77
N LEU A 73 -19.20 -16.85 -9.16
CA LEU A 73 -18.73 -18.07 -9.83
C LEU A 73 -17.58 -17.82 -10.84
N TYR A 74 -16.85 -16.70 -10.71
CA TYR A 74 -15.67 -16.44 -11.53
C TYR A 74 -14.49 -17.32 -11.17
N HIS A 75 -14.37 -17.70 -9.89
CA HIS A 75 -13.29 -18.54 -9.36
C HIS A 75 -13.78 -19.50 -8.30
N THR A 76 -13.10 -20.63 -8.19
CA THR A 76 -13.30 -21.56 -7.07
C THR A 76 -12.66 -21.01 -5.79
N LEU A 77 -13.15 -21.46 -4.64
CA LEU A 77 -12.58 -21.09 -3.34
C LEU A 77 -11.06 -21.40 -3.30
N PHE A 78 -10.63 -22.52 -3.85
CA PHE A 78 -9.23 -22.89 -3.92
C PHE A 78 -8.38 -21.89 -4.73
N GLN A 79 -8.86 -21.44 -5.88
CA GLN A 79 -8.18 -20.43 -6.71
C GLN A 79 -8.02 -19.09 -5.98
N VAL A 80 -9.01 -18.72 -5.18
CA VAL A 80 -8.98 -17.50 -4.36
C VAL A 80 -7.98 -17.63 -3.21
N ILE A 81 -7.98 -18.76 -2.50
CA ILE A 81 -7.03 -19.02 -1.41
C ILE A 81 -5.59 -19.00 -1.92
N VAL A 82 -5.30 -19.69 -3.02
CA VAL A 82 -3.97 -19.66 -3.64
C VAL A 82 -3.60 -18.23 -4.06
N GLY A 83 -4.54 -17.48 -4.63
CA GLY A 83 -4.34 -16.08 -5.01
C GLY A 83 -3.94 -15.21 -3.79
N ILE A 84 -4.69 -15.27 -2.69
CA ILE A 84 -4.37 -14.52 -1.46
C ILE A 84 -2.99 -14.90 -0.93
N THR A 85 -2.68 -16.18 -0.88
CA THR A 85 -1.40 -16.68 -0.35
C THR A 85 -0.21 -16.17 -1.18
N VAL A 86 -0.28 -16.33 -2.50
CA VAL A 86 0.77 -15.86 -3.41
C VAL A 86 0.90 -14.34 -3.34
N GLY A 87 -0.22 -13.62 -3.34
CA GLY A 87 -0.23 -12.17 -3.21
C GLY A 87 0.36 -11.70 -1.88
N GLY A 88 -0.03 -12.32 -0.78
CA GLY A 88 0.47 -12.00 0.56
C GLY A 88 1.98 -12.24 0.70
N LEU A 89 2.47 -13.38 0.20
CA LEU A 89 3.91 -13.67 0.16
C LEU A 89 4.67 -12.62 -0.66
N PHE A 90 4.19 -12.31 -1.86
CA PHE A 90 4.82 -11.31 -2.71
C PHE A 90 4.80 -9.90 -2.08
N GLY A 91 3.67 -9.51 -1.46
CA GLY A 91 3.55 -8.23 -0.74
C GLY A 91 4.52 -8.13 0.44
N THR A 92 4.71 -9.23 1.18
CA THR A 92 5.67 -9.32 2.28
C THR A 92 7.10 -9.17 1.78
N VAL A 93 7.48 -9.96 0.78
CA VAL A 93 8.83 -9.89 0.17
C VAL A 93 9.11 -8.51 -0.40
N TRP A 94 8.15 -7.93 -1.11
CA TRP A 94 8.30 -6.58 -1.67
C TRP A 94 8.45 -5.52 -0.60
N PHE A 95 7.68 -5.62 0.50
CA PHE A 95 7.85 -4.72 1.65
C PHE A 95 9.27 -4.81 2.22
N LEU A 96 9.81 -6.01 2.40
CA LEU A 96 11.17 -6.21 2.91
C LEU A 96 12.22 -5.61 1.96
N VAL A 97 12.08 -5.80 0.65
CA VAL A 97 12.95 -5.18 -0.36
C VAL A 97 12.91 -3.66 -0.25
N VAL A 98 11.72 -3.07 -0.21
CA VAL A 98 11.57 -1.61 -0.07
C VAL A 98 12.17 -1.12 1.26
N HIS A 99 11.90 -1.83 2.35
CA HIS A 99 12.33 -1.40 3.69
C HIS A 99 13.83 -1.50 3.88
N TYR A 100 14.46 -2.61 3.49
CA TYR A 100 15.86 -2.86 3.76
C TYR A 100 16.81 -2.47 2.60
N ALA A 101 16.37 -2.59 1.35
CA ALA A 101 17.22 -2.31 0.20
C ALA A 101 16.98 -0.92 -0.39
N LEU A 102 15.71 -0.51 -0.61
CA LEU A 102 15.44 0.76 -1.30
C LEU A 102 15.45 1.96 -0.36
N THR A 103 14.97 1.83 0.88
CA THR A 103 14.93 2.96 1.82
C THR A 103 16.30 3.60 2.08
N PRO A 104 17.41 2.84 2.26
CA PRO A 104 18.74 3.44 2.46
C PRO A 104 19.27 4.19 1.22
N ILE A 105 18.68 3.94 0.04
CA ILE A 105 19.09 4.57 -1.22
C ILE A 105 18.41 5.91 -1.42
N PHE A 106 17.23 6.13 -0.84
CA PHE A 106 16.45 7.37 -1.02
C PHE A 106 17.22 8.65 -0.71
N PRO A 107 17.97 8.78 0.39
CA PRO A 107 18.78 9.98 0.62
C PRO A 107 19.79 10.24 -0.51
N ARG A 108 20.43 9.19 -1.05
CA ARG A 108 21.37 9.32 -2.17
C ARG A 108 20.70 9.80 -3.45
N ILE A 109 19.45 9.38 -3.69
CA ILE A 109 18.66 9.82 -4.85
C ILE A 109 18.28 11.29 -4.70
N THR A 110 17.82 11.70 -3.52
CA THR A 110 17.46 13.11 -3.27
C THR A 110 18.65 14.05 -3.35
N ASP A 111 19.81 13.60 -2.90
CA ASP A 111 21.06 14.39 -2.95
C ASP A 111 21.70 14.42 -4.34
N SER A 112 21.25 13.59 -5.28
CA SER A 112 21.76 13.58 -6.65
C SER A 112 21.37 14.83 -7.42
N CYS A 113 22.12 15.16 -8.49
CA CYS A 113 21.83 16.30 -9.37
C CYS A 113 20.40 16.23 -9.95
N ILE A 114 19.94 15.03 -10.31
CA ILE A 114 18.57 14.80 -10.81
C ILE A 114 17.55 14.99 -9.69
N GLY A 115 17.83 14.47 -8.49
CA GLY A 115 16.95 14.63 -7.33
C GLY A 115 16.75 16.10 -6.95
N GLN A 116 17.81 16.87 -6.95
CA GLN A 116 17.78 18.31 -6.68
C GLN A 116 17.04 19.07 -7.79
N PHE A 117 17.28 18.74 -9.05
CA PHE A 117 16.56 19.34 -10.19
C PHE A 117 15.04 19.07 -10.13
N LEU A 118 14.65 17.84 -9.75
CA LEU A 118 13.25 17.46 -9.59
C LEU A 118 12.66 17.86 -8.23
N MET A 119 13.43 18.53 -7.37
CA MET A 119 13.02 18.93 -6.01
C MET A 119 12.51 17.73 -5.19
N LEU A 120 13.12 16.55 -5.36
CA LEU A 120 12.74 15.36 -4.60
C LEU A 120 13.10 15.56 -3.13
N GLN A 121 12.20 15.15 -2.26
CA GLN A 121 12.40 15.26 -0.81
C GLN A 121 12.21 13.91 -0.14
N ASP A 122 13.12 13.57 0.76
CA ASP A 122 13.00 12.35 1.60
C ASP A 122 12.50 12.72 3.00
N PHE A 123 11.28 12.32 3.30
CA PHE A 123 10.64 12.53 4.60
C PHE A 123 10.79 11.34 5.54
N THR A 124 11.62 10.36 5.19
CA THR A 124 11.78 9.09 5.95
C THR A 124 12.16 9.33 7.41
N HIS A 125 12.91 10.41 7.70
CA HIS A 125 13.40 10.74 9.04
C HIS A 125 12.52 11.74 9.80
N ILE A 126 11.49 12.32 9.16
CA ILE A 126 10.62 13.33 9.78
C ILE A 126 9.43 12.64 10.44
N ASN A 127 9.36 12.75 11.74
CA ASN A 127 8.19 12.34 12.51
C ASN A 127 7.08 13.36 12.29
N ASN A 128 5.88 12.90 11.95
CA ASN A 128 4.71 13.74 11.74
C ASN A 128 4.94 14.86 10.70
N PHE A 129 5.20 14.42 9.45
CA PHE A 129 5.48 15.32 8.31
C PHE A 129 4.45 16.45 8.15
N VAL A 130 3.16 16.17 8.30
CA VAL A 130 2.09 17.16 8.16
C VAL A 130 2.23 18.29 9.18
N GLN A 131 2.54 17.97 10.44
CA GLN A 131 2.77 18.97 11.48
C GLN A 131 4.05 19.74 11.26
N PHE A 132 5.10 19.10 10.79
CA PHE A 132 6.35 19.74 10.42
C PHE A 132 6.15 20.75 9.31
N GLU A 133 5.53 20.35 8.19
CA GLU A 133 5.23 21.22 7.05
C GLU A 133 4.37 22.42 7.48
N TYR A 134 3.27 22.17 8.20
CA TYR A 134 2.43 23.23 8.73
C TYR A 134 3.21 24.23 9.57
N THR A 135 4.08 23.75 10.46
CA THR A 135 4.86 24.60 11.35
C THR A 135 5.88 25.44 10.60
N VAL A 136 6.57 24.82 9.62
CA VAL A 136 7.57 25.53 8.77
C VAL A 136 6.89 26.61 7.95
N VAL A 137 5.81 26.30 7.25
CA VAL A 137 5.05 27.24 6.42
C VAL A 137 4.48 28.38 7.28
N ARG A 138 3.88 28.06 8.43
CA ARG A 138 3.32 29.06 9.34
C ARG A 138 4.38 30.01 9.88
N ASN A 139 5.54 29.48 10.28
CA ASN A 139 6.65 30.30 10.76
C ASN A 139 7.23 31.18 9.64
N HIS A 140 7.29 30.67 8.42
CA HIS A 140 7.72 31.46 7.26
C HIS A 140 6.76 32.62 6.98
N ILE A 141 5.46 32.37 6.98
CA ILE A 141 4.42 33.39 6.79
C ILE A 141 4.50 34.46 7.90
N ARG A 142 4.71 34.07 9.16
CA ARG A 142 4.87 35.00 10.28
C ARG A 142 6.10 35.91 10.13
N ARG A 143 7.17 35.41 9.54
CA ARG A 143 8.37 36.21 9.27
C ARG A 143 8.14 37.22 8.17
N ILE A 144 7.34 36.90 7.15
CA ILE A 144 7.03 37.79 6.03
C ILE A 144 5.95 38.82 6.41
N ARG A 145 5.01 38.45 7.29
CA ARG A 145 3.90 39.28 7.75
C ARG A 145 3.93 39.44 9.28
N PRO A 146 4.88 40.18 9.84
CA PRO A 146 5.00 40.32 11.31
C PRO A 146 3.83 41.10 11.96
N GLU A 147 3.00 41.80 11.18
CA GLU A 147 2.00 42.76 11.67
C GLU A 147 0.54 42.28 11.65
N VAL A 148 0.26 41.02 11.45
CA VAL A 148 -1.12 40.49 11.56
C VAL A 148 -1.29 39.84 12.93
N PRO A 149 -1.77 40.58 13.99
CA PRO A 149 -2.21 39.97 15.22
C PRO A 149 -3.45 39.15 14.95
N MET A 150 -3.47 37.91 15.47
CA MET A 150 -4.69 37.10 15.51
C MET A 150 -5.58 37.54 16.64
#